data_f318b566976a0bc177d61474fe0ec4d2
#
_entry.id   f318b566976a0bc177d61474fe0ec4d2
#
_cell.length_a   1.000
_cell.length_b   1.000
_cell.length_c   1.000
_cell.angle_alpha   90.00
_cell.angle_beta   90.00
_cell.angle_gamma   90.00
#
_symmetry.space_group_name_H-M   'P 1'
#
loop_
_entity.id
_entity.type
_entity.pdbx_description
1 polymer ?
#
loop_
_entity_poly.entity_id
_entity_poly.type
_entity_poly.pdbx_seq_one_letter_code
_entity_poly.pdbx_strand_id
1 'polypeptide(L)'
;MRLSYAVLATALPLACAQTRSPKRGLVFVPDPRWPEDAAVWTSQPGSPLTWYYNYEWEPSAEFAGLPQEDFEFVPMLWGAPEDEDDVSFRESIEAQIDAGRDIRHVLAFNEPDGPQGQSGGSAVDPARAARVWIRNIEPLAERGVKLGLPACTGGWGGIPWLQQFLGNCSELVSSGGEERNCTYDFVNIHWYGNFEGLASHMGSYSAAFPNVTQWITEYNFDNQDLPTTQEFFNMSSEYFDRMDSVGRYSYFGSFRSEASNVGPNAVMLSNDGQLTDIGSWYLGGSATGVDPQSSAPAARLSRASFVMAVVVGIVLREWLH
;
A
#
# COMPACT_ATOMS: atom_id res chain seq x y z
N MET A 1 -5.42 27.28 -62.40
CA MET A 1 -5.99 26.37 -61.35
C MET A 1 -4.89 25.98 -60.41
N ARG A 2 -4.83 26.55 -59.19
CA ARG A 2 -3.84 26.20 -58.15
C ARG A 2 -4.56 25.29 -57.15
N LEU A 3 -4.16 24.03 -57.07
CA LEU A 3 -4.59 23.11 -56.03
C LEU A 3 -3.80 23.39 -54.72
N SER A 4 -4.52 23.83 -53.70
CA SER A 4 -3.96 23.91 -52.34
C SER A 4 -4.22 22.57 -51.64
N TYR A 5 -3.15 21.89 -51.27
CA TYR A 5 -3.22 20.70 -50.42
C TYR A 5 -3.26 21.17 -48.96
N ALA A 6 -4.35 20.89 -48.26
CA ALA A 6 -4.44 21.03 -46.80
C ALA A 6 -3.82 19.77 -46.17
N VAL A 7 -2.71 19.93 -45.47
CA VAL A 7 -2.12 18.88 -44.63
C VAL A 7 -2.89 18.87 -43.32
N LEU A 8 -3.71 17.85 -43.13
CA LEU A 8 -4.31 17.56 -41.81
C LEU A 8 -3.20 16.95 -40.92
N ALA A 9 -2.68 17.76 -40.00
CA ALA A 9 -1.82 17.24 -38.92
C ALA A 9 -2.73 16.56 -37.88
N THR A 10 -2.76 15.24 -37.88
CA THR A 10 -3.35 14.47 -36.78
C THR A 10 -2.40 14.55 -35.58
N ALA A 11 -2.77 15.33 -34.58
CA ALA A 11 -2.12 15.28 -33.27
C ALA A 11 -2.44 13.92 -32.64
N LEU A 12 -1.49 13.00 -32.64
CA LEU A 12 -1.55 11.81 -31.81
C LEU A 12 -1.43 12.26 -30.36
N PRO A 13 -2.32 11.80 -29.45
CA PRO A 13 -2.12 12.04 -28.04
C PRO A 13 -0.79 11.38 -27.65
N LEU A 14 0.14 12.16 -27.13
CA LEU A 14 1.31 11.63 -26.41
C LEU A 14 0.75 10.88 -25.19
N ALA A 15 0.66 9.56 -25.28
CA ALA A 15 0.54 8.73 -24.10
C ALA A 15 1.78 9.03 -23.24
N CYS A 16 1.60 9.79 -22.16
CA CYS A 16 2.62 9.90 -21.14
C CYS A 16 2.90 8.48 -20.64
N ALA A 17 4.02 7.91 -21.05
CA ALA A 17 4.55 6.72 -20.41
C ALA A 17 4.84 7.12 -18.96
N GLN A 18 4.15 6.52 -18.01
CA GLN A 18 4.40 6.79 -16.60
C GLN A 18 5.84 6.42 -16.26
N THR A 19 6.51 7.31 -15.54
CA THR A 19 7.89 7.08 -15.08
C THR A 19 7.90 5.92 -14.09
N ARG A 20 8.87 5.01 -14.22
CA ARG A 20 9.13 3.98 -13.22
C ARG A 20 9.91 4.61 -12.08
N SER A 21 9.36 4.57 -10.87
CA SER A 21 10.00 5.14 -9.69
C SER A 21 10.34 4.04 -8.68
N PRO A 22 11.58 4.00 -8.17
CA PRO A 22 11.96 3.06 -7.11
C PRO A 22 11.31 3.40 -5.75
N LYS A 23 10.58 4.51 -5.65
CA LYS A 23 9.87 4.91 -4.44
C LYS A 23 8.56 4.12 -4.23
N ARG A 24 8.06 3.44 -5.29
CA ARG A 24 6.79 2.73 -5.27
C ARG A 24 6.86 1.47 -4.42
N GLY A 25 5.91 1.34 -3.51
CA GLY A 25 5.71 0.16 -2.69
C GLY A 25 4.31 -0.40 -2.84
N LEU A 26 4.05 -1.46 -2.12
CA LEU A 26 2.74 -2.11 -2.06
C LEU A 26 2.24 -2.10 -0.61
N VAL A 27 1.09 -1.47 -0.37
CA VAL A 27 0.30 -1.78 0.80
C VAL A 27 -0.49 -3.05 0.47
N PHE A 28 -0.08 -4.17 1.03
CA PHE A 28 -0.65 -5.47 0.70
C PHE A 28 -1.71 -5.88 1.71
N VAL A 29 -2.93 -6.03 1.21
CA VAL A 29 -4.08 -6.50 1.98
C VAL A 29 -4.51 -7.84 1.37
N PRO A 30 -4.03 -8.99 1.88
CA PRO A 30 -4.38 -10.28 1.33
C PRO A 30 -5.87 -10.58 1.55
N ASP A 31 -6.52 -11.08 0.51
CA ASP A 31 -7.90 -11.57 0.61
C ASP A 31 -7.91 -13.10 0.40
N PRO A 32 -8.30 -13.88 1.40
CA PRO A 32 -8.29 -15.35 1.31
C PRO A 32 -9.27 -15.89 0.27
N ARG A 33 -10.19 -15.08 -0.25
CA ARG A 33 -11.08 -15.45 -1.34
C ARG A 33 -10.35 -15.56 -2.68
N TRP A 34 -9.25 -14.81 -2.85
CA TRP A 34 -8.49 -14.72 -4.11
C TRP A 34 -6.98 -14.74 -3.83
N PRO A 35 -6.43 -15.85 -3.34
CA PRO A 35 -5.00 -15.93 -3.01
C PRO A 35 -4.11 -15.77 -4.25
N GLU A 36 -4.63 -16.04 -5.46
CA GLU A 36 -3.93 -15.85 -6.72
C GLU A 36 -3.61 -14.39 -7.05
N ASP A 37 -4.34 -13.43 -6.50
CA ASP A 37 -4.13 -12.01 -6.77
C ASP A 37 -2.75 -11.52 -6.29
N ALA A 38 -2.17 -12.16 -5.29
CA ALA A 38 -0.84 -11.83 -4.81
C ALA A 38 0.24 -11.93 -5.91
N ALA A 39 0.12 -12.91 -6.81
CA ALA A 39 1.07 -13.09 -7.90
C ALA A 39 1.09 -11.93 -8.89
N VAL A 40 0.02 -11.15 -8.99
CA VAL A 40 -0.07 -10.00 -9.93
C VAL A 40 1.01 -8.96 -9.61
N TRP A 41 1.32 -8.74 -8.34
CA TRP A 41 2.24 -7.68 -7.91
C TRP A 41 3.71 -7.97 -8.23
N THR A 42 4.09 -9.22 -8.28
CA THR A 42 5.49 -9.65 -8.46
C THR A 42 5.77 -10.33 -9.80
N SER A 43 4.75 -10.72 -10.55
CA SER A 43 4.91 -11.42 -11.83
C SER A 43 5.16 -10.51 -13.04
N GLN A 44 4.95 -9.20 -12.90
CA GLN A 44 5.12 -8.25 -14.01
C GLN A 44 6.61 -7.97 -14.26
N PRO A 45 7.16 -8.31 -15.44
CA PRO A 45 8.55 -8.04 -15.76
C PRO A 45 8.86 -6.53 -15.69
N GLY A 46 9.83 -6.17 -14.85
CA GLY A 46 10.24 -4.78 -14.65
C GLY A 46 9.23 -3.95 -13.87
N SER A 47 8.43 -4.57 -13.01
CA SER A 47 7.63 -3.87 -12.00
C SER A 47 8.51 -2.88 -11.22
N PRO A 48 8.04 -1.64 -10.98
CA PRO A 48 8.77 -0.65 -10.20
C PRO A 48 8.63 -0.85 -8.69
N LEU A 49 7.88 -1.85 -8.24
CA LEU A 49 7.69 -2.11 -6.80
C LEU A 49 9.01 -2.58 -6.19
N THR A 50 9.43 -1.92 -5.11
CA THR A 50 10.70 -2.20 -4.42
C THR A 50 10.52 -2.58 -2.97
N TRP A 51 9.33 -2.37 -2.42
CA TRP A 51 9.03 -2.64 -1.02
C TRP A 51 7.54 -2.89 -0.82
N TYR A 52 7.20 -3.54 0.31
CA TYR A 52 5.82 -3.70 0.74
C TYR A 52 5.69 -3.73 2.25
N TYR A 53 4.49 -3.48 2.74
CA TYR A 53 4.04 -3.78 4.09
C TYR A 53 2.61 -4.36 4.04
N ASN A 54 2.22 -5.06 5.10
CA ASN A 54 0.97 -5.80 5.17
C ASN A 54 0.25 -5.62 6.52
N TYR A 55 0.56 -4.53 7.24
CA TYR A 55 0.07 -4.21 8.58
C TYR A 55 0.51 -5.18 9.69
N GLU A 56 1.39 -6.14 9.38
CA GLU A 56 1.89 -7.15 10.29
C GLU A 56 3.41 -7.00 10.48
N TRP A 57 3.96 -7.68 11.49
CA TRP A 57 5.41 -7.75 11.69
C TRP A 57 6.07 -8.98 11.06
N GLU A 58 5.27 -9.91 10.53
CA GLU A 58 5.76 -11.04 9.75
C GLU A 58 5.46 -10.82 8.26
N PRO A 59 6.38 -11.25 7.36
CA PRO A 59 6.16 -11.11 5.93
C PRO A 59 5.01 -12.01 5.47
N SER A 60 4.27 -11.53 4.47
CA SER A 60 3.25 -12.35 3.81
C SER A 60 3.87 -13.60 3.19
N ALA A 61 3.21 -14.75 3.38
CA ALA A 61 3.70 -16.04 2.89
C ALA A 61 3.95 -16.03 1.37
N GLU A 62 3.15 -15.28 0.62
CA GLU A 62 3.22 -15.11 -0.83
C GLU A 62 4.54 -14.47 -1.29
N PHE A 63 5.13 -13.62 -0.45
CA PHE A 63 6.36 -12.86 -0.76
C PHE A 63 7.56 -13.30 0.09
N ALA A 64 7.37 -14.19 1.05
CA ALA A 64 8.43 -14.57 2.01
C ALA A 64 9.68 -15.19 1.37
N GLY A 65 9.55 -15.72 0.16
CA GLY A 65 10.67 -16.29 -0.62
C GLY A 65 11.41 -15.27 -1.50
N LEU A 66 10.96 -14.02 -1.58
CA LEU A 66 11.63 -13.01 -2.38
C LEU A 66 12.80 -12.38 -1.60
N PRO A 67 13.95 -12.09 -2.28
CA PRO A 67 15.06 -11.39 -1.65
C PRO A 67 14.66 -10.00 -1.15
N GLN A 68 15.15 -9.62 0.05
CA GLN A 68 14.87 -8.29 0.63
C GLN A 68 15.39 -7.13 -0.24
N GLU A 69 16.47 -7.34 -0.99
CA GLU A 69 17.02 -6.35 -1.91
C GLU A 69 16.14 -6.11 -3.15
N ASP A 70 15.33 -7.09 -3.53
CA ASP A 70 14.45 -7.00 -4.70
C ASP A 70 13.04 -6.48 -4.33
N PHE A 71 12.52 -6.93 -3.17
CA PHE A 71 11.19 -6.55 -2.68
C PHE A 71 11.19 -6.51 -1.15
N GLU A 72 11.61 -5.37 -0.60
CA GLU A 72 11.79 -5.19 0.83
C GLU A 72 10.48 -5.31 1.60
N PHE A 73 10.41 -6.26 2.52
CA PHE A 73 9.36 -6.29 3.53
C PHE A 73 9.67 -5.27 4.63
N VAL A 74 8.70 -4.41 4.93
CA VAL A 74 8.79 -3.41 6.01
C VAL A 74 7.77 -3.79 7.08
N PRO A 75 8.20 -4.37 8.22
CA PRO A 75 7.30 -4.77 9.30
C PRO A 75 6.64 -3.58 9.97
N MET A 76 5.42 -3.79 10.50
CA MET A 76 4.64 -2.77 11.19
C MET A 76 4.19 -3.25 12.57
N LEU A 77 4.35 -2.39 13.58
CA LEU A 77 3.61 -2.48 14.84
C LEU A 77 2.30 -1.71 14.69
N TRP A 78 1.23 -2.40 14.25
CA TRP A 78 -0.04 -1.75 13.84
C TRP A 78 -0.69 -0.92 14.95
N GLY A 79 -0.64 -1.39 16.19
CA GLY A 79 -1.23 -0.70 17.34
C GLY A 79 -0.49 -1.03 18.63
N ALA A 80 -0.86 -0.36 19.72
CA ALA A 80 -0.30 -0.68 21.03
C ALA A 80 -0.87 -2.00 21.54
N PRO A 81 -0.05 -2.96 21.99
CA PRO A 81 -0.51 -4.18 22.63
C PRO A 81 -1.29 -3.86 23.91
N GLU A 82 -2.18 -4.75 24.32
CA GLU A 82 -3.00 -4.55 25.53
C GLU A 82 -2.13 -4.38 26.77
N ASP A 83 -1.12 -5.21 26.91
CA ASP A 83 -0.05 -5.07 27.90
C ASP A 83 1.07 -4.19 27.33
N GLU A 84 1.30 -3.03 27.93
CA GLU A 84 2.34 -2.09 27.49
C GLU A 84 3.77 -2.63 27.71
N ASP A 85 3.94 -3.67 28.53
CA ASP A 85 5.22 -4.36 28.75
C ASP A 85 5.47 -5.47 27.73
N ASP A 86 4.50 -5.77 26.86
CA ASP A 86 4.69 -6.73 25.76
C ASP A 86 5.69 -6.19 24.73
N VAL A 87 6.77 -6.94 24.54
CA VAL A 87 7.87 -6.64 23.61
C VAL A 87 7.94 -7.62 22.44
N SER A 88 6.88 -8.38 22.20
CA SER A 88 6.84 -9.43 21.16
C SER A 88 7.18 -8.90 19.78
N PHE A 89 6.76 -7.66 19.45
CA PHE A 89 7.14 -7.02 18.19
C PHE A 89 8.67 -6.89 18.08
N ARG A 90 9.32 -6.28 19.06
CA ARG A 90 10.76 -6.10 19.04
C ARG A 90 11.49 -7.44 18.96
N GLU A 91 11.08 -8.40 19.80
CA GLU A 91 11.70 -9.73 19.83
C GLU A 91 11.56 -10.45 18.49
N SER A 92 10.43 -10.34 17.82
CA SER A 92 10.23 -10.89 16.46
C SER A 92 11.17 -10.22 15.45
N ILE A 93 11.28 -8.88 15.46
CA ILE A 93 12.16 -8.17 14.53
C ILE A 93 13.62 -8.52 14.77
N GLU A 94 14.06 -8.54 16.03
CA GLU A 94 15.42 -8.94 16.40
C GLU A 94 15.72 -10.38 15.96
N ALA A 95 14.78 -11.31 16.17
CA ALA A 95 14.92 -12.69 15.72
C ALA A 95 15.01 -12.83 14.20
N GLN A 96 14.24 -12.05 13.45
CA GLN A 96 14.33 -12.01 11.97
C GLN A 96 15.70 -11.49 11.50
N ILE A 97 16.23 -10.44 12.15
CA ILE A 97 17.57 -9.89 11.87
C ILE A 97 18.64 -10.95 12.20
N ASP A 98 18.55 -11.59 13.35
CA ASP A 98 19.51 -12.63 13.79
C ASP A 98 19.47 -13.87 12.88
N ALA A 99 18.32 -14.15 12.26
CA ALA A 99 18.16 -15.17 11.23
C ALA A 99 18.69 -14.75 9.84
N GLY A 100 19.20 -13.52 9.71
CA GLY A 100 19.85 -13.01 8.49
C GLY A 100 18.91 -12.25 7.55
N ARG A 101 17.70 -11.88 7.98
CA ARG A 101 16.82 -11.00 7.20
C ARG A 101 17.31 -9.56 7.34
N ASP A 102 17.49 -8.87 6.22
CA ASP A 102 17.92 -7.47 6.19
C ASP A 102 16.71 -6.53 6.43
N ILE A 103 16.29 -6.38 7.68
CA ILE A 103 15.24 -5.43 8.09
C ILE A 103 15.86 -4.04 8.21
N ARG A 104 15.58 -3.18 7.26
CA ARG A 104 16.15 -1.81 7.19
C ARG A 104 15.24 -0.74 7.77
N HIS A 105 13.92 -0.96 7.73
CA HIS A 105 12.91 -0.01 8.15
C HIS A 105 11.81 -0.71 8.94
N VAL A 106 11.18 0.02 9.86
CA VAL A 106 9.95 -0.42 10.53
C VAL A 106 8.92 0.70 10.51
N LEU A 107 7.66 0.33 10.43
CA LEU A 107 6.50 1.21 10.60
C LEU A 107 5.93 1.04 12.00
N ALA A 108 5.37 2.12 12.54
CA ALA A 108 4.67 2.10 13.81
C ALA A 108 3.18 2.39 13.60
N PHE A 109 2.45 2.48 14.66
CA PHE A 109 1.01 2.58 14.79
C PHE A 109 0.25 3.14 13.58
N ASN A 110 -0.71 2.34 13.09
CA ASN A 110 -1.59 2.74 12.00
C ASN A 110 -2.71 3.63 12.51
N GLU A 111 -2.78 4.86 12.03
CA GLU A 111 -3.82 5.84 12.35
C GLU A 111 -4.19 5.90 13.84
N PRO A 112 -3.21 6.11 14.74
CA PRO A 112 -3.45 6.07 16.17
C PRO A 112 -4.37 7.19 16.67
N ASP A 113 -4.53 8.27 15.89
CA ASP A 113 -5.46 9.37 16.11
C ASP A 113 -6.89 9.05 15.61
N GLY A 114 -7.06 7.97 14.88
CA GLY A 114 -8.33 7.48 14.35
C GLY A 114 -8.99 6.43 15.25
N PRO A 115 -10.34 6.32 15.22
CA PRO A 115 -11.06 5.31 16.01
C PRO A 115 -10.81 3.90 15.46
N GLN A 116 -10.91 2.90 16.33
CA GLN A 116 -10.91 1.49 15.91
C GLN A 116 -12.17 1.13 15.10
N GLY A 117 -12.04 0.09 14.27
CA GLY A 117 -13.14 -0.46 13.51
C GLY A 117 -13.12 -0.04 12.05
N GLN A 118 -14.23 0.49 11.53
CA GLN A 118 -14.40 0.73 10.08
C GLN A 118 -13.39 1.72 9.46
N SER A 119 -12.77 2.57 10.26
CA SER A 119 -11.77 3.54 9.78
C SER A 119 -10.35 2.97 9.69
N GLY A 120 -10.08 1.76 10.19
CA GLY A 120 -8.74 1.18 10.20
C GLY A 120 -7.79 1.76 11.26
N GLY A 121 -8.24 2.70 12.09
CA GLY A 121 -7.43 3.34 13.14
C GLY A 121 -7.12 2.42 14.31
N SER A 122 -5.93 2.56 14.91
CA SER A 122 -5.52 1.78 16.09
C SER A 122 -5.93 2.42 17.42
N ALA A 123 -6.39 3.68 17.41
CA ALA A 123 -6.90 4.41 18.57
C ALA A 123 -5.97 4.35 19.79
N VAL A 124 -4.75 4.81 19.64
CA VAL A 124 -3.73 4.81 20.69
C VAL A 124 -3.57 6.22 21.27
N ASP A 125 -3.65 6.33 22.58
CA ASP A 125 -3.33 7.58 23.28
C ASP A 125 -1.84 7.95 23.11
N PRO A 126 -1.47 9.23 22.89
CA PRO A 126 -0.08 9.63 22.64
C PRO A 126 0.91 9.23 23.76
N ALA A 127 0.49 9.29 25.03
CA ALA A 127 1.36 8.91 26.14
C ALA A 127 1.54 7.39 26.22
N ARG A 128 0.48 6.63 25.93
CA ARG A 128 0.57 5.16 25.79
C ARG A 128 1.45 4.76 24.62
N ALA A 129 1.27 5.41 23.48
CA ALA A 129 2.10 5.20 22.29
C ALA A 129 3.58 5.41 22.60
N ALA A 130 3.94 6.46 23.36
CA ALA A 130 5.32 6.73 23.77
C ALA A 130 5.90 5.61 24.63
N ARG A 131 5.16 5.09 25.60
CA ARG A 131 5.61 3.98 26.47
C ARG A 131 5.85 2.69 25.68
N VAL A 132 4.96 2.38 24.72
CA VAL A 132 5.11 1.21 23.83
C VAL A 132 6.26 1.41 22.85
N TRP A 133 6.43 2.62 22.30
CA TRP A 133 7.52 2.96 21.38
C TRP A 133 8.90 2.71 21.99
N ILE A 134 9.15 3.22 23.19
CA ILE A 134 10.46 3.07 23.84
C ILE A 134 10.81 1.64 24.17
N ARG A 135 9.84 0.72 24.22
CA ARG A 135 10.06 -0.71 24.47
C ARG A 135 10.21 -1.53 23.19
N ASN A 136 9.47 -1.15 22.14
CA ASN A 136 9.35 -1.95 20.92
C ASN A 136 10.08 -1.37 19.73
N ILE A 137 10.10 -0.05 19.56
CA ILE A 137 10.58 0.61 18.34
C ILE A 137 11.95 1.27 18.56
N GLU A 138 12.07 2.12 19.58
CA GLU A 138 13.30 2.86 19.88
C GLU A 138 14.57 1.98 19.94
N PRO A 139 14.55 0.76 20.58
CA PRO A 139 15.74 -0.08 20.67
C PRO A 139 16.22 -0.62 19.31
N LEU A 140 15.35 -0.69 18.31
CA LEU A 140 15.72 -1.20 16.98
C LEU A 140 16.71 -0.26 16.25
N ALA A 141 16.78 1.01 16.65
CA ALA A 141 17.78 1.94 16.11
C ALA A 141 19.22 1.46 16.39
N GLU A 142 19.47 0.79 17.51
CA GLU A 142 20.79 0.21 17.85
C GLU A 142 21.17 -0.96 16.92
N ARG A 143 20.18 -1.57 16.27
CA ARG A 143 20.36 -2.62 15.25
C ARG A 143 20.52 -2.02 13.83
N GLY A 144 20.54 -0.68 13.68
CA GLY A 144 20.67 0.02 12.42
C GLY A 144 19.34 0.14 11.63
N VAL A 145 18.22 -0.20 12.25
CA VAL A 145 16.88 -0.11 11.65
C VAL A 145 16.42 1.35 11.65
N LYS A 146 15.87 1.80 10.53
CA LYS A 146 15.26 3.13 10.35
C LYS A 146 13.83 3.13 10.86
N LEU A 147 13.50 4.11 11.70
CA LEU A 147 12.25 4.18 12.43
C LEU A 147 11.27 5.16 11.79
N GLY A 148 10.10 4.68 11.37
CA GLY A 148 9.02 5.52 10.86
C GLY A 148 8.08 5.98 11.96
N LEU A 149 7.83 7.30 12.05
CA LEU A 149 6.79 7.82 12.95
C LEU A 149 5.42 7.20 12.62
N PRO A 150 4.50 7.10 13.60
CA PRO A 150 3.15 6.65 13.35
C PRO A 150 2.50 7.38 12.18
N ALA A 151 1.77 6.65 11.34
CA ALA A 151 0.97 7.23 10.27
C ALA A 151 -0.37 7.69 10.84
N CYS A 152 -0.54 8.98 11.07
CA CYS A 152 -1.82 9.54 11.47
C CYS A 152 -2.79 9.65 10.28
N THR A 153 -4.09 9.74 10.59
CA THR A 153 -5.12 10.02 9.56
C THR A 153 -4.83 11.33 8.83
N GLY A 154 -5.41 11.52 7.65
CA GLY A 154 -5.34 12.80 6.92
C GLY A 154 -6.06 13.97 7.63
N GLY A 155 -6.58 13.76 8.83
CA GLY A 155 -7.29 14.75 9.62
C GLY A 155 -6.38 15.81 10.26
N TRP A 156 -6.99 16.92 10.65
CA TRP A 156 -6.27 18.04 11.30
C TRP A 156 -5.64 17.67 12.67
N GLY A 157 -6.07 16.56 13.28
CA GLY A 157 -5.59 16.09 14.59
C GLY A 157 -4.25 15.35 14.53
N GLY A 158 -3.80 14.88 13.37
CA GLY A 158 -2.66 13.99 13.23
C GLY A 158 -1.33 14.62 13.67
N ILE A 159 -0.98 15.80 13.15
CA ILE A 159 0.25 16.52 13.57
C ILE A 159 0.25 16.85 15.07
N PRO A 160 -0.82 17.40 15.65
CA PRO A 160 -0.94 17.58 17.10
C PRO A 160 -0.75 16.29 17.90
N TRP A 161 -1.30 15.18 17.42
CA TRP A 161 -1.11 13.85 18.05
C TRP A 161 0.38 13.46 18.04
N LEU A 162 1.06 13.57 16.90
CA LEU A 162 2.50 13.28 16.78
C LEU A 162 3.35 14.17 17.68
N GLN A 163 3.03 15.44 17.79
CA GLN A 163 3.75 16.36 18.67
C GLN A 163 3.59 15.99 20.15
N GLN A 164 2.39 15.59 20.59
CA GLN A 164 2.16 15.10 21.94
C GLN A 164 2.89 13.76 22.17
N PHE A 165 2.85 12.84 21.22
CA PHE A 165 3.58 11.59 21.26
C PHE A 165 5.08 11.82 21.46
N LEU A 166 5.69 12.65 20.61
CA LEU A 166 7.12 12.97 20.68
C LEU A 166 7.50 13.69 21.99
N GLY A 167 6.66 14.58 22.48
CA GLY A 167 6.86 15.23 23.78
C GLY A 167 6.89 14.23 24.93
N ASN A 168 5.89 13.34 25.00
CA ASN A 168 5.83 12.26 26.00
C ASN A 168 7.03 11.30 25.88
N CYS A 169 7.39 10.96 24.63
CA CYS A 169 8.49 10.05 24.38
C CYS A 169 9.85 10.66 24.83
N SER A 170 10.10 11.92 24.48
CA SER A 170 11.31 12.63 24.88
C SER A 170 11.43 12.78 26.41
N GLU A 171 10.31 13.04 27.10
CA GLU A 171 10.27 13.08 28.56
C GLU A 171 10.66 11.75 29.19
N LEU A 172 10.13 10.63 28.66
CA LEU A 172 10.41 9.29 29.14
C LEU A 172 11.89 8.89 28.95
N VAL A 173 12.45 9.15 27.76
CA VAL A 173 13.86 8.78 27.48
C VAL A 173 14.86 9.69 28.21
N SER A 174 14.45 10.89 28.61
CA SER A 174 15.26 11.85 29.39
C SER A 174 15.22 11.58 30.90
N SER A 175 14.33 10.71 31.38
CA SER A 175 14.16 10.46 32.82
C SER A 175 15.42 9.89 33.51
N GLY A 176 16.41 9.43 32.75
CA GLY A 176 17.72 8.98 33.25
C GLY A 176 18.76 10.10 33.54
N GLY A 177 18.39 11.38 33.30
CA GLY A 177 19.19 12.56 33.65
C GLY A 177 19.94 13.24 32.51
N GLU A 178 19.94 12.66 31.31
CA GLU A 178 20.43 13.30 30.08
C GLU A 178 19.23 13.63 29.17
N GLU A 179 19.12 14.90 28.79
CA GLU A 179 18.03 15.36 27.91
C GLU A 179 18.27 14.83 26.48
N ARG A 180 17.32 14.06 25.97
CA ARG A 180 17.36 13.56 24.59
C ARG A 180 15.96 13.44 23.98
N ASN A 181 15.90 13.47 22.66
CA ASN A 181 14.67 13.20 21.92
C ASN A 181 14.56 11.70 21.55
N CYS A 182 13.34 11.23 21.34
CA CYS A 182 13.13 9.93 20.73
C CYS A 182 13.64 9.92 19.29
N THR A 183 14.17 8.76 18.89
CA THR A 183 14.74 8.55 17.55
C THR A 183 13.64 8.29 16.53
N TYR A 184 13.72 8.94 15.38
CA TYR A 184 12.96 8.59 14.18
C TYR A 184 13.71 9.07 12.93
N ASP A 185 13.51 8.42 11.80
CA ASP A 185 14.23 8.69 10.56
C ASP A 185 13.32 9.27 9.47
N PHE A 186 12.03 8.93 9.48
CA PHE A 186 11.07 9.41 8.49
C PHE A 186 9.66 9.56 9.09
N VAL A 187 8.82 10.34 8.44
CA VAL A 187 7.42 10.53 8.81
C VAL A 187 6.52 9.80 7.84
N ASN A 188 5.49 9.13 8.35
CA ASN A 188 4.47 8.48 7.54
C ASN A 188 3.25 9.40 7.39
N ILE A 189 2.66 9.41 6.20
CA ILE A 189 1.53 10.26 5.83
C ILE A 189 0.45 9.39 5.21
N HIS A 190 -0.79 9.55 5.68
CA HIS A 190 -2.00 9.04 5.04
C HIS A 190 -2.81 10.19 4.46
N TRP A 191 -3.44 9.95 3.31
CA TRP A 191 -4.33 10.93 2.72
C TRP A 191 -5.44 10.29 1.89
N TYR A 192 -6.68 10.65 2.20
CA TYR A 192 -7.86 10.28 1.43
C TYR A 192 -8.61 11.56 1.05
N GLY A 193 -8.46 11.99 -0.22
CA GLY A 193 -9.04 13.24 -0.71
C GLY A 193 -8.39 13.72 -2.01
N ASN A 194 -8.70 14.94 -2.42
CA ASN A 194 -8.18 15.51 -3.66
C ASN A 194 -6.68 15.85 -3.60
N PHE A 195 -6.09 16.11 -4.77
CA PHE A 195 -4.66 16.36 -4.92
C PHE A 195 -4.20 17.65 -4.22
N GLU A 196 -4.97 18.73 -4.26
CA GLU A 196 -4.64 19.99 -3.61
C GLU A 196 -4.56 19.84 -2.10
N GLY A 197 -5.49 19.06 -1.54
CA GLY A 197 -5.48 18.69 -0.13
C GLY A 197 -4.26 17.86 0.23
N LEU A 198 -3.90 16.86 -0.58
CA LEU A 198 -2.68 16.05 -0.42
C LEU A 198 -1.42 16.92 -0.37
N ALA A 199 -1.25 17.79 -1.36
CA ALA A 199 -0.08 18.67 -1.45
C ALA A 199 0.00 19.64 -0.24
N SER A 200 -1.14 20.18 0.19
CA SER A 200 -1.23 21.04 1.38
C SER A 200 -0.89 20.27 2.66
N HIS A 201 -1.41 19.03 2.80
CA HIS A 201 -1.15 18.17 3.95
C HIS A 201 0.34 17.81 4.07
N MET A 202 0.97 17.40 2.97
CA MET A 202 2.42 17.18 2.90
C MET A 202 3.23 18.42 3.25
N GLY A 203 2.77 19.62 2.81
CA GLY A 203 3.36 20.88 3.19
C GLY A 203 3.30 21.16 4.70
N SER A 204 2.20 20.79 5.35
CA SER A 204 2.05 20.88 6.81
C SER A 204 3.02 19.96 7.55
N TYR A 205 3.22 18.72 7.04
CA TYR A 205 4.24 17.81 7.57
C TYR A 205 5.67 18.33 7.37
N SER A 206 5.97 18.93 6.20
CA SER A 206 7.29 19.58 5.97
C SER A 206 7.54 20.71 6.93
N ALA A 207 6.52 21.47 7.31
CA ALA A 207 6.64 22.56 8.29
C ALA A 207 6.81 22.03 9.72
N ALA A 208 6.10 20.95 10.09
CA ALA A 208 6.18 20.37 11.43
C ALA A 208 7.46 19.55 11.65
N PHE A 209 7.97 18.90 10.60
CA PHE A 209 9.13 18.00 10.61
C PHE A 209 10.14 18.42 9.52
N PRO A 210 10.84 19.55 9.69
CA PRO A 210 11.74 20.07 8.66
C PRO A 210 12.92 19.12 8.41
N ASN A 211 13.26 18.93 7.12
CA ASN A 211 14.34 18.05 6.66
C ASN A 211 14.17 16.56 6.96
N VAL A 212 12.96 16.13 7.30
CA VAL A 212 12.64 14.72 7.51
C VAL A 212 12.00 14.15 6.23
N THR A 213 12.45 12.99 5.82
CA THR A 213 11.89 12.28 4.65
C THR A 213 10.45 11.87 4.92
N GLN A 214 9.59 12.07 3.94
CA GLN A 214 8.18 11.69 3.99
C GLN A 214 7.97 10.36 3.25
N TRP A 215 7.26 9.43 3.87
CA TRP A 215 6.69 8.27 3.22
C TRP A 215 5.18 8.42 3.18
N ILE A 216 4.60 8.32 2.02
CA ILE A 216 3.16 8.34 1.85
C ILE A 216 2.69 6.88 1.84
N THR A 217 2.43 6.35 3.04
CA THR A 217 2.15 4.92 3.22
C THR A 217 0.75 4.53 2.79
N GLU A 218 -0.20 5.46 2.82
CA GLU A 218 -1.52 5.30 2.20
C GLU A 218 -1.97 6.59 1.52
N TYR A 219 -2.48 6.47 0.30
CA TYR A 219 -3.16 7.58 -0.36
C TYR A 219 -4.15 7.08 -1.39
N ASN A 220 -5.28 7.78 -1.49
CA ASN A 220 -6.33 7.53 -2.47
C ASN A 220 -7.24 8.75 -2.56
N PHE A 221 -8.07 8.84 -3.61
CA PHE A 221 -9.22 9.73 -3.66
C PHE A 221 -10.47 8.86 -3.69
N ASP A 222 -10.95 8.56 -2.51
CA ASP A 222 -12.00 7.59 -2.25
C ASP A 222 -13.37 8.04 -2.76
N ASN A 223 -14.19 7.06 -3.13
CA ASN A 223 -15.61 7.23 -3.51
C ASN A 223 -15.87 8.23 -4.66
N GLN A 224 -14.90 8.44 -5.55
CA GLN A 224 -15.05 9.29 -6.73
C GLN A 224 -15.45 8.48 -7.98
N ASP A 225 -15.83 9.19 -9.05
CA ASP A 225 -15.97 8.58 -10.36
C ASP A 225 -14.61 8.16 -10.94
N LEU A 226 -14.63 7.27 -11.92
CA LEU A 226 -13.41 6.69 -12.49
C LEU A 226 -12.46 7.73 -13.10
N PRO A 227 -12.92 8.71 -13.91
CA PRO A 227 -12.05 9.74 -14.45
C PRO A 227 -11.35 10.57 -13.36
N THR A 228 -12.10 10.99 -12.35
CA THR A 228 -11.56 11.77 -11.20
C THR A 228 -10.51 10.98 -10.42
N THR A 229 -10.76 9.70 -10.18
CA THR A 229 -9.81 8.82 -9.47
C THR A 229 -8.53 8.60 -10.29
N GLN A 230 -8.65 8.38 -11.60
CA GLN A 230 -7.52 8.22 -12.51
C GLN A 230 -6.68 9.51 -12.63
N GLU A 231 -7.32 10.67 -12.70
CA GLU A 231 -6.63 11.97 -12.71
C GLU A 231 -5.83 12.18 -11.42
N PHE A 232 -6.46 11.95 -10.26
CA PHE A 232 -5.79 12.03 -8.96
C PHE A 232 -4.57 11.10 -8.89
N PHE A 233 -4.72 9.84 -9.32
CA PHE A 233 -3.62 8.89 -9.36
C PHE A 233 -2.43 9.39 -10.19
N ASN A 234 -2.70 9.89 -11.40
CA ASN A 234 -1.67 10.40 -12.29
C ASN A 234 -0.95 11.63 -11.70
N MET A 235 -1.71 12.60 -11.19
CA MET A 235 -1.15 13.82 -10.58
C MET A 235 -0.31 13.51 -9.35
N SER A 236 -0.80 12.66 -8.45
CA SER A 236 -0.10 12.31 -7.21
C SER A 236 1.15 11.49 -7.46
N SER A 237 1.10 10.49 -8.35
CA SER A 237 2.26 9.66 -8.69
C SER A 237 3.37 10.49 -9.32
N GLU A 238 3.06 11.37 -10.28
CA GLU A 238 4.04 12.27 -10.89
C GLU A 238 4.65 13.22 -9.84
N TYR A 239 3.81 13.75 -8.96
CA TYR A 239 4.25 14.65 -7.88
C TYR A 239 5.24 13.94 -6.95
N PHE A 240 4.94 12.73 -6.48
CA PHE A 240 5.83 11.98 -5.59
C PHE A 240 7.15 11.61 -6.26
N ASP A 241 7.11 11.21 -7.52
CA ASP A 241 8.30 10.81 -8.27
C ASP A 241 9.33 11.93 -8.38
N ARG A 242 8.89 13.20 -8.52
CA ARG A 242 9.78 14.35 -8.65
C ARG A 242 10.16 15.04 -7.32
N MET A 243 9.44 14.75 -6.20
CA MET A 243 9.71 15.40 -4.92
C MET A 243 10.86 14.71 -4.17
N ASP A 244 11.97 15.40 -3.93
CA ASP A 244 13.12 14.89 -3.19
C ASP A 244 12.78 14.57 -1.72
N SER A 245 11.81 15.26 -1.14
CA SER A 245 11.33 15.02 0.22
C SER A 245 10.54 13.72 0.36
N VAL A 246 10.04 13.14 -0.74
CA VAL A 246 9.33 11.86 -0.75
C VAL A 246 10.32 10.72 -0.94
N GLY A 247 10.48 9.90 0.09
CA GLY A 247 11.31 8.70 0.03
C GLY A 247 10.60 7.51 -0.57
N ARG A 248 9.36 7.26 -0.13
CA ARG A 248 8.53 6.12 -0.54
C ARG A 248 7.05 6.48 -0.59
N TYR A 249 6.28 5.73 -1.38
CA TYR A 249 4.83 5.84 -1.39
C TYR A 249 4.16 4.52 -1.77
N SER A 250 2.93 4.29 -1.28
CA SER A 250 2.10 3.14 -1.63
C SER A 250 0.64 3.56 -1.79
N TYR A 251 0.08 3.27 -2.97
CA TYR A 251 -1.31 3.54 -3.28
C TYR A 251 -2.21 2.50 -2.59
N PHE A 252 -3.22 2.98 -1.86
CA PHE A 252 -4.17 2.10 -1.18
C PHE A 252 -5.27 1.65 -2.15
N GLY A 253 -5.17 0.44 -2.68
CA GLY A 253 -6.08 -0.09 -3.71
C GLY A 253 -5.67 -1.45 -4.24
N SER A 254 -4.74 -2.17 -3.59
CA SER A 254 -4.20 -3.46 -4.02
C SER A 254 -5.17 -4.63 -3.84
N PHE A 255 -6.44 -4.43 -4.14
CA PHE A 255 -7.53 -5.40 -3.98
C PHE A 255 -8.56 -5.25 -5.09
N ARG A 256 -9.49 -6.21 -5.16
CA ARG A 256 -10.60 -6.18 -6.13
C ARG A 256 -11.66 -5.15 -5.75
N SER A 257 -12.38 -4.65 -6.75
CA SER A 257 -13.41 -3.60 -6.60
C SER A 257 -14.50 -3.99 -5.59
N GLU A 258 -14.95 -5.23 -5.56
CA GLU A 258 -15.98 -5.70 -4.63
C GLU A 258 -15.49 -5.84 -3.16
N ALA A 259 -14.18 -5.83 -2.94
CA ALA A 259 -13.57 -5.82 -1.59
C ALA A 259 -13.23 -4.40 -1.11
N SER A 260 -13.43 -3.40 -1.95
CA SER A 260 -12.96 -2.04 -1.71
C SER A 260 -13.77 -1.31 -0.64
N ASN A 261 -13.08 -0.73 0.33
CA ASN A 261 -13.63 0.24 1.29
C ASN A 261 -13.38 1.71 0.90
N VAL A 262 -12.70 1.94 -0.26
CA VAL A 262 -12.39 3.28 -0.80
C VAL A 262 -13.16 3.57 -2.08
N GLY A 263 -14.22 2.82 -2.34
CA GLY A 263 -15.04 2.93 -3.53
C GLY A 263 -14.59 2.03 -4.68
N PRO A 264 -15.48 1.73 -5.63
CA PRO A 264 -15.24 0.71 -6.65
C PRO A 264 -14.27 1.15 -7.76
N ASN A 265 -14.02 2.45 -7.90
CA ASN A 265 -13.21 3.00 -8.99
C ASN A 265 -11.73 3.23 -8.59
N ALA A 266 -11.44 3.15 -7.30
CA ALA A 266 -10.14 3.50 -6.73
C ALA A 266 -9.20 2.29 -6.54
N VAL A 267 -9.47 1.21 -7.24
CA VAL A 267 -8.80 -0.08 -7.06
C VAL A 267 -7.85 -0.42 -8.20
N MET A 268 -6.88 -1.25 -7.89
CA MET A 268 -5.91 -1.75 -8.87
C MET A 268 -6.36 -3.03 -9.56
N LEU A 269 -7.35 -3.76 -9.00
CA LEU A 269 -7.89 -4.99 -9.60
C LEU A 269 -9.41 -4.85 -9.83
N SER A 270 -9.87 -5.35 -10.97
CA SER A 270 -11.29 -5.50 -11.25
C SER A 270 -11.90 -6.65 -10.45
N ASN A 271 -13.23 -6.82 -10.48
CA ASN A 271 -13.90 -7.92 -9.77
C ASN A 271 -13.46 -9.31 -10.26
N ASP A 272 -12.92 -9.45 -11.45
CA ASP A 272 -12.35 -10.69 -11.97
C ASP A 272 -10.81 -10.77 -11.87
N GLY A 273 -10.19 -9.89 -11.07
CA GLY A 273 -8.77 -9.94 -10.74
C GLY A 273 -7.84 -9.41 -11.83
N GLN A 274 -8.36 -8.72 -12.86
CA GLN A 274 -7.54 -8.10 -13.89
C GLN A 274 -7.04 -6.75 -13.43
N LEU A 275 -5.83 -6.36 -13.86
CA LEU A 275 -5.32 -5.01 -13.62
C LEU A 275 -6.24 -3.97 -14.26
N THR A 276 -6.73 -3.04 -13.46
CA THR A 276 -7.36 -1.81 -13.94
C THR A 276 -6.31 -0.90 -14.57
N ASP A 277 -6.71 0.23 -15.15
CA ASP A 277 -5.76 1.22 -15.63
C ASP A 277 -4.82 1.69 -14.51
N ILE A 278 -5.38 2.00 -13.32
CA ILE A 278 -4.58 2.41 -12.16
C ILE A 278 -3.58 1.32 -11.77
N GLY A 279 -4.02 0.06 -11.68
CA GLY A 279 -3.15 -1.06 -11.35
C GLY A 279 -2.02 -1.25 -12.37
N SER A 280 -2.35 -1.18 -13.66
CA SER A 280 -1.37 -1.28 -14.73
C SER A 280 -0.36 -0.13 -14.72
N TRP A 281 -0.82 1.11 -14.57
CA TRP A 281 0.04 2.29 -14.47
C TRP A 281 0.95 2.22 -13.23
N TYR A 282 0.42 1.76 -12.11
CA TYR A 282 1.21 1.59 -10.88
C TYR A 282 2.36 0.60 -11.07
N LEU A 283 2.15 -0.44 -11.86
CA LEU A 283 3.18 -1.41 -12.24
C LEU A 283 4.03 -0.97 -13.45
N GLY A 284 3.87 0.27 -13.93
CA GLY A 284 4.65 0.83 -15.05
C GLY A 284 4.18 0.37 -16.43
N GLY A 285 2.96 -0.21 -16.52
CA GLY A 285 2.32 -0.62 -17.76
C GLY A 285 1.52 0.48 -18.45
N SER A 286 0.87 0.12 -19.55
CA SER A 286 -0.08 0.98 -20.28
C SER A 286 -1.50 0.81 -19.77
N ALA A 287 -2.41 1.73 -20.12
CA ALA A 287 -3.84 1.57 -19.86
C ALA A 287 -4.35 0.23 -20.41
N THR A 288 -5.15 -0.46 -19.63
CA THR A 288 -5.77 -1.75 -19.96
C THR A 288 -7.15 -1.60 -20.55
N GLY A 289 -7.85 -0.50 -20.21
CA GLY A 289 -9.27 -0.30 -20.52
C GLY A 289 -10.20 -1.23 -19.72
N VAL A 290 -9.69 -1.89 -18.68
CA VAL A 290 -10.47 -2.78 -17.82
C VAL A 290 -11.32 -1.94 -16.86
N ASP A 291 -12.66 -2.12 -16.92
CA ASP A 291 -13.58 -1.51 -15.96
C ASP A 291 -13.34 -2.16 -14.57
N PRO A 292 -13.08 -1.36 -13.51
CA PRO A 292 -12.91 -1.88 -12.16
C PRO A 292 -14.04 -2.79 -11.67
N GLN A 293 -15.28 -2.51 -12.10
CA GLN A 293 -16.46 -3.27 -11.70
C GLN A 293 -16.79 -4.43 -12.66
N SER A 294 -15.96 -4.69 -13.68
CA SER A 294 -16.15 -5.83 -14.57
C SER A 294 -16.02 -7.13 -13.81
N SER A 295 -16.95 -8.05 -14.11
CA SER A 295 -16.91 -9.43 -13.61
C SER A 295 -16.85 -10.36 -14.80
N ALA A 296 -16.06 -11.42 -14.73
CA ALA A 296 -16.07 -12.45 -15.75
C ALA A 296 -17.53 -12.96 -15.96
N PRO A 297 -18.03 -13.06 -17.19
CA PRO A 297 -19.34 -13.65 -17.39
C PRO A 297 -19.32 -15.06 -16.80
N ALA A 298 -20.22 -15.30 -15.84
CA ALA A 298 -20.34 -16.64 -15.22
C ALA A 298 -20.30 -17.67 -16.33
N ALA A 299 -19.32 -18.57 -16.29
CA ALA A 299 -19.16 -19.60 -17.30
C ALA A 299 -20.50 -20.33 -17.39
N ARG A 300 -21.30 -20.03 -18.41
CA ARG A 300 -22.50 -20.80 -18.71
C ARG A 300 -22.00 -22.18 -19.06
N LEU A 301 -22.04 -23.08 -18.10
CA LEU A 301 -21.95 -24.52 -18.37
C LEU A 301 -23.01 -24.80 -19.43
N SER A 302 -22.56 -24.84 -20.68
CA SER A 302 -23.41 -25.16 -21.80
C SER A 302 -23.94 -26.56 -21.53
N ARG A 303 -25.25 -26.68 -21.34
CA ARG A 303 -25.96 -27.97 -21.23
C ARG A 303 -25.77 -28.86 -22.44
N ALA A 304 -24.96 -28.48 -23.43
CA ALA A 304 -24.65 -29.24 -24.63
C ALA A 304 -23.63 -30.38 -24.38
N SER A 305 -22.90 -30.38 -23.27
CA SER A 305 -21.92 -31.45 -22.99
C SER A 305 -22.51 -32.69 -22.27
N PHE A 306 -23.77 -32.65 -21.84
CA PHE A 306 -24.37 -33.78 -21.13
C PHE A 306 -25.14 -34.75 -22.01
N VAL A 307 -25.31 -34.48 -23.32
CA VAL A 307 -26.04 -35.36 -24.25
C VAL A 307 -25.11 -36.34 -24.96
N MET A 308 -23.79 -36.12 -24.99
CA MET A 308 -22.85 -37.06 -25.67
C MET A 308 -22.33 -38.22 -24.80
N ALA A 309 -22.52 -38.16 -23.49
CA ALA A 309 -22.08 -39.27 -22.61
C ALA A 309 -23.11 -40.41 -22.46
N VAL A 310 -24.36 -40.21 -22.88
CA VAL A 310 -25.41 -41.21 -22.75
C VAL A 310 -25.56 -42.07 -24.02
N VAL A 311 -25.07 -41.64 -25.19
CA VAL A 311 -25.20 -42.37 -26.46
C VAL A 311 -24.09 -43.41 -26.65
N VAL A 312 -22.92 -43.32 -25.99
CA VAL A 312 -21.84 -44.29 -26.07
C VAL A 312 -22.06 -45.47 -25.13
N GLY A 313 -22.94 -45.35 -24.13
CA GLY A 313 -23.24 -46.45 -23.17
C GLY A 313 -24.23 -47.48 -23.63
N ILE A 314 -24.95 -47.27 -24.77
CA ILE A 314 -26.01 -48.19 -25.23
C ILE A 314 -25.56 -49.06 -26.39
N VAL A 315 -24.46 -48.78 -27.08
CA VAL A 315 -23.99 -49.59 -28.25
C VAL A 315 -23.04 -50.73 -27.85
N LEU A 316 -22.58 -50.83 -26.60
CA LEU A 316 -21.68 -51.88 -26.14
C LEU A 316 -22.38 -53.03 -25.40
N ARG A 317 -23.71 -53.13 -25.46
CA ARG A 317 -24.47 -54.20 -24.75
C ARG A 317 -25.11 -55.27 -25.65
N GLU A 318 -24.90 -55.23 -26.97
CA GLU A 318 -25.48 -56.23 -27.93
C GLU A 318 -24.47 -57.15 -28.62
N TRP A 319 -23.22 -57.23 -28.11
CA TRP A 319 -22.23 -58.18 -28.68
C TRP A 319 -21.62 -59.12 -27.65
N LEU A 320 -22.42 -59.62 -26.72
CA LEU A 320 -22.05 -60.80 -25.88
C LEU A 320 -23.29 -61.67 -25.58
N HIS A 321 -23.75 -62.40 -26.58
CA HIS A 321 -24.43 -63.69 -26.44
C HIS A 321 -24.10 -64.53 -27.66
#